data_0454500dbcfc433473a5653c3b4e4e12
#
_entry.id   0454500dbcfc433473a5653c3b4e4e12
#
_cell.length_a   1.000
_cell.length_b   1.000
_cell.length_c   1.000
_cell.angle_alpha   90.00
_cell.angle_beta   90.00
_cell.angle_gamma   90.00
#
_symmetry.space_group_name_H-M   'P 1'
#
loop_
_entity.id
_entity.type
_entity.pdbx_description
1 polymer ?
#
loop_
_entity_poly.entity_id
_entity_poly.type
_entity_poly.pdbx_seq_one_letter_code
_entity_poly.pdbx_strand_id
1 'polypeptide(L)'
;MRNAYAENRRYFRRAYETGCHGWQASAPSPYVAGNLAIAAQNSAGRRLLDLGCGEGRHCLVAARMGFLPTGVDYEPMALRRAEANARQAGLADRIQWLAADLFALPFPPGLFDVVLDYGCLHHQKKADWPRYRAAVLGALRPEGYLLLSVFSTAFRVYGPQERRWHLAHGAYRRFFTPEELHGLFDRDFEFLRLEEERDGVRGFWHALLRRPLVRLGSQA
;
A
#
# COMPACT_ATOMS: atom_id res chain seq x y z
N MET A 1 -18.21 20.81 -3.73
CA MET A 1 -17.08 20.19 -2.99
C MET A 1 -15.98 19.90 -4.01
N ARG A 2 -14.74 20.37 -3.80
CA ARG A 2 -13.61 20.04 -4.69
C ARG A 2 -13.40 18.53 -4.67
N ASN A 3 -13.15 17.94 -5.86
CA ASN A 3 -12.89 16.51 -5.96
C ASN A 3 -11.50 16.21 -5.41
N ALA A 4 -11.41 15.69 -4.16
CA ALA A 4 -10.15 15.44 -3.49
C ALA A 4 -9.24 14.46 -4.27
N TYR A 5 -9.79 13.54 -5.05
CA TYR A 5 -8.99 12.64 -5.86
C TYR A 5 -8.38 13.33 -7.08
N ALA A 6 -9.09 14.29 -7.70
CA ALA A 6 -8.50 15.12 -8.75
C ALA A 6 -7.39 16.03 -8.19
N GLU A 7 -7.52 16.49 -6.94
CA GLU A 7 -6.47 17.26 -6.26
C GLU A 7 -5.27 16.38 -5.89
N ASN A 8 -5.51 15.17 -5.36
CA ASN A 8 -4.45 14.19 -5.13
C ASN A 8 -3.66 13.89 -6.41
N ARG A 9 -4.36 13.62 -7.52
CA ARG A 9 -3.71 13.36 -8.82
C ARG A 9 -2.83 14.53 -9.27
N ARG A 10 -3.31 15.77 -9.14
CA ARG A 10 -2.51 16.97 -9.48
C ARG A 10 -1.30 17.11 -8.56
N TYR A 11 -1.47 16.89 -7.26
CA TYR A 11 -0.39 16.94 -6.28
C TYR A 11 0.72 15.94 -6.62
N PHE A 12 0.37 14.65 -6.81
CA PHE A 12 1.34 13.60 -7.09
C PHE A 12 2.03 13.82 -8.44
N ARG A 13 1.27 14.20 -9.48
CA ARG A 13 1.86 14.55 -10.77
C ARG A 13 2.92 15.65 -10.64
N ARG A 14 2.57 16.76 -9.98
CA ARG A 14 3.51 17.86 -9.76
C ARG A 14 4.72 17.43 -8.94
N ALA A 15 4.53 16.60 -7.93
CA ALA A 15 5.61 16.08 -7.11
C ALA A 15 6.62 15.27 -7.94
N TYR A 16 6.13 14.42 -8.85
CA TYR A 16 6.99 13.69 -9.79
C TYR A 16 7.62 14.59 -10.86
N GLU A 17 6.90 15.58 -11.38
CA GLU A 17 7.44 16.56 -12.35
C GLU A 17 8.61 17.35 -11.77
N THR A 18 8.48 17.81 -10.54
CA THR A 18 9.50 18.63 -9.88
C THR A 18 10.62 17.82 -9.23
N GLY A 19 10.41 16.52 -9.01
CA GLY A 19 11.32 15.67 -8.24
C GLY A 19 11.40 16.02 -6.75
N CYS A 20 10.56 16.92 -6.27
CA CYS A 20 10.55 17.37 -4.87
C CYS A 20 9.43 16.65 -4.09
N HIS A 21 9.71 15.45 -3.58
CA HIS A 21 8.76 14.72 -2.74
C HIS A 21 9.48 13.90 -1.65
N GLY A 22 8.84 13.83 -0.49
CA GLY A 22 9.43 13.21 0.71
C GLY A 22 9.47 11.68 0.71
N TRP A 23 8.96 11.03 -0.34
CA TRP A 23 9.00 9.57 -0.54
C TRP A 23 10.01 9.14 -1.62
N GLN A 24 10.82 10.08 -2.12
CA GLN A 24 11.90 9.83 -3.07
C GLN A 24 12.86 8.78 -2.47
N ALA A 25 13.16 7.81 -3.26
CA ALA A 25 14.02 6.65 -3.04
C ALA A 25 14.99 6.70 -1.85
N SER A 26 14.46 6.74 -0.66
CA SER A 26 15.15 6.29 0.53
C SER A 26 15.18 4.76 0.53
N ALA A 27 15.97 4.18 1.41
CA ALA A 27 15.97 2.74 1.62
C ALA A 27 14.54 2.21 1.80
N PRO A 28 14.24 1.00 1.34
CA PRO A 28 12.94 0.37 1.61
C PRO A 28 12.71 0.25 3.11
N SER A 29 11.44 0.36 3.52
CA SER A 29 11.08 0.26 4.93
C SER A 29 11.49 -1.11 5.50
N PRO A 30 12.20 -1.18 6.64
CA PRO A 30 12.55 -2.44 7.29
C PRO A 30 11.30 -3.25 7.69
N TYR A 31 10.21 -2.59 8.01
CA TYR A 31 8.92 -3.24 8.31
C TYR A 31 8.37 -3.99 7.10
N VAL A 32 8.48 -3.40 5.89
CA VAL A 32 8.07 -4.09 4.65
C VAL A 32 8.96 -5.31 4.42
N ALA A 33 10.28 -5.17 4.53
CA ALA A 33 11.21 -6.28 4.32
C ALA A 33 10.97 -7.42 5.34
N GLY A 34 10.77 -7.09 6.62
CA GLY A 34 10.49 -8.07 7.68
C GLY A 34 9.15 -8.80 7.45
N ASN A 35 8.11 -8.09 7.10
CA ASN A 35 6.79 -8.69 6.82
C ASN A 35 6.79 -9.51 5.52
N LEU A 36 7.54 -9.09 4.49
CA LEU A 36 7.75 -9.90 3.28
C LEU A 36 8.48 -11.21 3.60
N ALA A 37 9.46 -11.21 4.52
CA ALA A 37 10.15 -12.44 4.92
C ALA A 37 9.17 -13.44 5.57
N ILE A 38 8.26 -12.97 6.42
CA ILE A 38 7.22 -13.81 7.03
C ILE A 38 6.27 -14.35 5.97
N ALA A 39 5.78 -13.49 5.07
CA ALA A 39 4.92 -13.91 3.98
C ALA A 39 5.62 -14.92 3.06
N ALA A 40 6.91 -14.73 2.78
CA ALA A 40 7.70 -15.65 1.97
C ALA A 40 7.84 -17.06 2.57
N GLN A 41 7.91 -17.16 3.89
CA GLN A 41 8.00 -18.46 4.58
C GLN A 41 6.67 -19.21 4.61
N ASN A 42 5.55 -18.46 4.67
CA ASN A 42 4.22 -19.02 4.96
C ASN A 42 3.26 -19.00 3.76
N SER A 43 3.61 -18.33 2.66
CA SER A 43 2.79 -18.26 1.47
C SER A 43 3.15 -19.40 0.49
N ALA A 44 2.13 -20.02 -0.13
CA ALA A 44 2.35 -21.06 -1.13
C ALA A 44 2.87 -20.51 -2.47
N GLY A 45 2.59 -19.25 -2.77
CA GLY A 45 3.01 -18.59 -4.01
C GLY A 45 3.86 -17.35 -3.76
N ARG A 46 4.20 -16.66 -4.87
CA ARG A 46 5.13 -15.51 -4.86
C ARG A 46 4.59 -14.30 -5.62
N ARG A 47 3.33 -14.31 -6.07
CA ARG A 47 2.74 -13.16 -6.76
C ARG A 47 2.43 -12.05 -5.76
N LEU A 48 2.98 -10.87 -5.99
CA LEU A 48 2.80 -9.70 -5.13
C LEU A 48 2.20 -8.54 -5.93
N LEU A 49 1.19 -7.88 -5.37
CA LEU A 49 0.63 -6.62 -5.87
C LEU A 49 1.06 -5.48 -4.95
N ASP A 50 1.71 -4.45 -5.50
CA ASP A 50 2.08 -3.22 -4.78
C ASP A 50 1.15 -2.09 -5.22
N LEU A 51 0.25 -1.66 -4.32
CA LEU A 51 -0.76 -0.63 -4.57
C LEU A 51 -0.17 0.77 -4.35
N GLY A 52 -0.19 1.61 -5.38
CA GLY A 52 0.46 2.92 -5.34
C GLY A 52 1.97 2.79 -5.24
N CYS A 53 2.55 1.94 -6.09
CA CYS A 53 3.97 1.52 -5.99
C CYS A 53 4.98 2.66 -6.16
N GLY A 54 4.56 3.83 -6.68
CA GLY A 54 5.44 4.97 -6.92
C GLY A 54 6.61 4.61 -7.81
N GLU A 55 7.83 4.90 -7.36
CA GLU A 55 9.09 4.60 -8.05
C GLU A 55 9.58 3.15 -7.85
N GLY A 56 8.73 2.25 -7.30
CA GLY A 56 8.94 0.81 -7.27
C GLY A 56 9.91 0.29 -6.21
N ARG A 57 10.30 1.07 -5.21
CA ARG A 57 11.31 0.67 -4.20
C ARG A 57 10.98 -0.65 -3.48
N HIS A 58 9.71 -0.88 -3.16
CA HIS A 58 9.29 -2.10 -2.47
C HIS A 58 9.13 -3.28 -3.44
N CYS A 59 8.72 -3.04 -4.68
CA CYS A 59 8.77 -4.05 -5.75
C CYS A 59 10.20 -4.57 -5.97
N LEU A 60 11.22 -3.69 -5.94
CA LEU A 60 12.62 -4.09 -6.08
C LEU A 60 13.06 -5.01 -4.93
N VAL A 61 12.67 -4.70 -3.69
CA VAL A 61 12.95 -5.56 -2.53
C VAL A 61 12.24 -6.90 -2.66
N ALA A 62 10.96 -6.88 -2.98
CA ALA A 62 10.16 -8.10 -3.16
C ALA A 62 10.76 -9.00 -4.24
N ALA A 63 11.19 -8.44 -5.38
CA ALA A 63 11.82 -9.18 -6.46
C ALA A 63 13.15 -9.84 -6.03
N ARG A 64 13.99 -9.13 -5.25
CA ARG A 64 15.22 -9.70 -4.66
C ARG A 64 14.93 -10.84 -3.67
N MET A 65 13.78 -10.79 -3.01
CA MET A 65 13.32 -11.86 -2.08
C MET A 65 12.59 -13.01 -2.81
N GLY A 66 12.59 -13.02 -4.14
CA GLY A 66 12.01 -14.10 -4.95
C GLY A 66 10.51 -13.96 -5.23
N PHE A 67 9.88 -12.84 -4.89
CA PHE A 67 8.52 -12.55 -5.33
C PHE A 67 8.48 -12.19 -6.82
N LEU A 68 7.27 -12.22 -7.38
CA LEU A 68 6.93 -11.76 -8.72
C LEU A 68 6.02 -10.53 -8.57
N PRO A 69 6.59 -9.33 -8.41
CA PRO A 69 5.82 -8.13 -8.13
C PRO A 69 5.11 -7.60 -9.38
N THR A 70 3.89 -7.11 -9.17
CA THR A 70 3.18 -6.21 -10.07
C THR A 70 2.98 -4.90 -9.35
N GLY A 71 3.67 -3.84 -9.78
CA GLY A 71 3.51 -2.50 -9.25
C GLY A 71 2.39 -1.77 -10.00
N VAL A 72 1.43 -1.25 -9.24
CA VAL A 72 0.32 -0.46 -9.80
C VAL A 72 0.40 0.97 -9.28
N ASP A 73 0.36 1.93 -10.18
CA ASP A 73 0.19 3.34 -9.85
C ASP A 73 -0.68 4.03 -10.91
N TYR A 74 -1.41 5.07 -10.54
CA TYR A 74 -2.18 5.83 -11.52
C TYR A 74 -1.35 6.92 -12.23
N GLU A 75 -0.14 7.24 -11.69
CA GLU A 75 0.74 8.28 -12.24
C GLU A 75 1.79 7.65 -13.18
N PRO A 76 1.69 7.87 -14.50
CA PRO A 76 2.60 7.22 -15.45
C PRO A 76 4.06 7.64 -15.27
N MET A 77 4.33 8.83 -14.71
CA MET A 77 5.70 9.28 -14.47
C MET A 77 6.36 8.47 -13.34
N ALA A 78 5.60 8.11 -12.31
CA ALA A 78 6.06 7.21 -11.26
C ALA A 78 6.50 5.87 -11.85
N LEU A 79 5.67 5.27 -12.70
CA LEU A 79 5.94 3.98 -13.34
C LEU A 79 7.15 4.03 -14.29
N ARG A 80 7.33 5.12 -15.06
CA ARG A 80 8.56 5.29 -15.87
C ARG A 80 9.83 5.29 -15.01
N ARG A 81 9.79 5.96 -13.85
CA ARG A 81 10.91 5.95 -12.91
C ARG A 81 11.10 4.57 -12.26
N ALA A 82 10.00 3.90 -11.90
CA ALA A 82 10.04 2.54 -11.36
C ALA A 82 10.69 1.57 -12.35
N GLU A 83 10.34 1.65 -13.61
CA GLU A 83 10.92 0.83 -14.67
C GLU A 83 12.42 1.13 -14.87
N ALA A 84 12.81 2.41 -14.85
CA ALA A 84 14.23 2.81 -14.92
C ALA A 84 15.01 2.26 -13.72
N ASN A 85 14.47 2.36 -12.51
CA ASN A 85 15.07 1.82 -11.30
C ASN A 85 15.21 0.28 -11.38
N ALA A 86 14.22 -0.42 -11.92
CA ALA A 86 14.27 -1.85 -12.10
C ALA A 86 15.35 -2.27 -13.13
N ARG A 87 15.49 -1.56 -14.23
CA ARG A 87 16.58 -1.77 -15.20
C ARG A 87 17.94 -1.56 -14.56
N GLN A 88 18.12 -0.46 -13.82
CA GLN A 88 19.37 -0.17 -13.12
C GLN A 88 19.73 -1.24 -12.08
N ALA A 89 18.71 -1.83 -11.45
CA ALA A 89 18.88 -2.90 -10.47
C ALA A 89 19.04 -4.30 -11.09
N GLY A 90 18.97 -4.45 -12.42
CA GLY A 90 19.01 -5.75 -13.10
C GLY A 90 17.77 -6.62 -12.84
N LEU A 91 16.62 -5.99 -12.56
CA LEU A 91 15.38 -6.68 -12.19
C LEU A 91 14.20 -6.37 -13.15
N ALA A 92 14.47 -5.79 -14.32
CA ALA A 92 13.44 -5.37 -15.26
C ALA A 92 12.49 -6.52 -15.67
N ASP A 93 13.03 -7.70 -15.93
CA ASP A 93 12.27 -8.89 -16.34
C ASP A 93 11.54 -9.59 -15.18
N ARG A 94 11.74 -9.11 -13.95
CA ARG A 94 11.16 -9.71 -12.73
C ARG A 94 9.94 -8.95 -12.21
N ILE A 95 9.67 -7.75 -12.72
CA ILE A 95 8.64 -6.87 -12.19
C ILE A 95 7.74 -6.39 -13.33
N GLN A 96 6.43 -6.46 -13.10
CA GLN A 96 5.44 -5.89 -14.01
C GLN A 96 4.98 -4.53 -13.49
N TRP A 97 4.72 -3.58 -14.42
CA TRP A 97 4.24 -2.25 -14.10
C TRP A 97 2.93 -1.99 -14.82
N LEU A 98 1.92 -1.49 -14.10
CA LEU A 98 0.59 -1.24 -14.64
C LEU A 98 0.06 0.13 -14.21
N ALA A 99 -0.30 0.95 -15.19
CA ALA A 99 -1.03 2.18 -14.94
C ALA A 99 -2.51 1.87 -14.72
N ALA A 100 -2.99 1.94 -13.48
CA ALA A 100 -4.39 1.67 -13.15
C ALA A 100 -4.86 2.44 -11.91
N ASP A 101 -6.18 2.60 -11.79
CA ASP A 101 -6.83 3.04 -10.55
C ASP A 101 -7.02 1.83 -9.64
N LEU A 102 -6.67 1.97 -8.36
CA LEU A 102 -6.83 0.90 -7.37
C LEU A 102 -8.28 0.41 -7.25
N PHE A 103 -9.26 1.27 -7.59
CA PHE A 103 -10.69 0.91 -7.58
C PHE A 103 -11.16 0.22 -8.86
N ALA A 104 -10.27 0.00 -9.85
CA ALA A 104 -10.55 -0.62 -11.15
C ALA A 104 -9.38 -1.51 -11.59
N LEU A 105 -8.92 -2.38 -10.70
CA LEU A 105 -7.82 -3.30 -10.99
C LEU A 105 -8.26 -4.37 -11.99
N PRO A 106 -7.53 -4.56 -13.11
CA PRO A 106 -7.93 -5.48 -14.17
C PRO A 106 -7.40 -6.92 -13.94
N PHE A 107 -7.42 -7.39 -12.70
CA PHE A 107 -6.93 -8.72 -12.36
C PHE A 107 -8.07 -9.67 -12.03
N PRO A 108 -7.92 -10.96 -12.35
CA PRO A 108 -8.85 -11.99 -11.90
C PRO A 108 -8.81 -12.07 -10.36
N PRO A 109 -9.95 -12.42 -9.72
CA PRO A 109 -10.01 -12.55 -8.28
C PRO A 109 -9.01 -13.56 -7.73
N GLY A 110 -8.38 -13.20 -6.60
CA GLY A 110 -7.46 -14.09 -5.89
C GLY A 110 -6.15 -14.39 -6.60
N LEU A 111 -5.70 -13.51 -7.49
CA LEU A 111 -4.48 -13.70 -8.25
C LEU A 111 -3.21 -13.62 -7.40
N PHE A 112 -3.22 -12.79 -6.35
CA PHE A 112 -2.01 -12.44 -5.60
C PHE A 112 -1.93 -13.17 -4.25
N ASP A 113 -0.74 -13.59 -3.90
CA ASP A 113 -0.40 -14.17 -2.60
C ASP A 113 -0.17 -13.10 -1.55
N VAL A 114 0.32 -11.94 -1.98
CA VAL A 114 0.60 -10.78 -1.14
C VAL A 114 0.05 -9.53 -1.82
N VAL A 115 -0.62 -8.68 -1.04
CA VAL A 115 -0.93 -7.29 -1.40
C VAL A 115 -0.13 -6.40 -0.47
N LEU A 116 0.60 -5.46 -1.03
CA LEU A 116 1.35 -4.43 -0.32
C LEU A 116 0.70 -3.08 -0.55
N ASP A 117 0.46 -2.34 0.51
CA ASP A 117 0.11 -0.91 0.49
C ASP A 117 1.05 -0.15 1.42
N TYR A 118 1.97 0.60 0.85
CA TYR A 118 2.79 1.54 1.61
C TYR A 118 2.41 2.98 1.27
N GLY A 119 1.33 3.45 1.89
CA GLY A 119 0.94 4.84 1.76
C GLY A 119 -0.19 5.15 0.78
N CYS A 120 -0.91 4.16 0.27
CA CYS A 120 -2.05 4.37 -0.62
C CYS A 120 -3.36 4.59 0.16
N LEU A 121 -3.68 3.76 1.16
CA LEU A 121 -4.91 3.84 1.95
C LEU A 121 -5.06 5.20 2.65
N HIS A 122 -3.99 5.77 3.17
CA HIS A 122 -4.08 7.03 3.90
C HIS A 122 -4.37 8.25 3.00
N HIS A 123 -4.40 8.06 1.68
CA HIS A 123 -4.89 9.03 0.71
C HIS A 123 -6.35 8.79 0.29
N GLN A 124 -7.00 7.75 0.83
CA GLN A 124 -8.40 7.43 0.54
C GLN A 124 -9.33 8.05 1.60
N LYS A 125 -10.47 8.59 1.15
CA LYS A 125 -11.50 9.08 2.05
C LYS A 125 -12.15 7.93 2.83
N LYS A 126 -12.59 8.19 4.07
CA LYS A 126 -13.28 7.18 4.89
C LYS A 126 -14.50 6.57 4.19
N ALA A 127 -15.22 7.36 3.40
CA ALA A 127 -16.37 6.88 2.63
C ALA A 127 -15.99 5.83 1.58
N ASP A 128 -14.74 5.80 1.11
CA ASP A 128 -14.25 4.87 0.10
C ASP A 128 -13.53 3.64 0.68
N TRP A 129 -13.40 3.54 2.01
CA TRP A 129 -12.77 2.39 2.66
C TRP A 129 -13.43 1.04 2.34
N PRO A 130 -14.77 0.94 2.23
CA PRO A 130 -15.38 -0.32 1.80
C PRO A 130 -14.95 -0.74 0.40
N ARG A 131 -14.80 0.22 -0.53
CA ARG A 131 -14.31 -0.04 -1.90
C ARG A 131 -12.84 -0.44 -1.90
N TYR A 132 -12.01 0.24 -1.09
CA TYR A 132 -10.60 -0.10 -0.90
C TYR A 132 -10.46 -1.55 -0.39
N ARG A 133 -11.19 -1.88 0.69
CA ARG A 133 -11.19 -3.24 1.24
C ARG A 133 -11.64 -4.28 0.21
N ALA A 134 -12.68 -3.98 -0.56
CA ALA A 134 -13.17 -4.86 -1.62
C ALA A 134 -12.12 -5.07 -2.72
N ALA A 135 -11.36 -4.02 -3.11
CA ALA A 135 -10.28 -4.12 -4.08
C ALA A 135 -9.14 -5.03 -3.57
N VAL A 136 -8.72 -4.86 -2.31
CA VAL A 136 -7.71 -5.72 -1.67
C VAL A 136 -8.19 -7.18 -1.61
N LEU A 137 -9.41 -7.42 -1.11
CA LEU A 137 -9.99 -8.77 -1.04
C LEU A 137 -10.17 -9.40 -2.42
N GLY A 138 -10.54 -8.59 -3.42
CA GLY A 138 -10.66 -9.07 -4.80
C GLY A 138 -9.31 -9.54 -5.37
N ALA A 139 -8.24 -8.81 -5.12
CA ALA A 139 -6.91 -9.14 -5.61
C ALA A 139 -6.24 -10.30 -4.85
N LEU A 140 -6.45 -10.37 -3.52
CA LEU A 140 -5.77 -11.29 -2.63
C LEU A 140 -6.48 -12.65 -2.58
N ARG A 141 -5.73 -13.75 -2.71
CA ARG A 141 -6.28 -15.10 -2.52
C ARG A 141 -6.62 -15.38 -1.05
N PRO A 142 -7.45 -16.40 -0.76
CA PRO A 142 -7.54 -16.95 0.59
C PRO A 142 -6.16 -17.36 1.10
N GLU A 143 -5.92 -17.19 2.40
CA GLU A 143 -4.63 -17.39 3.08
C GLU A 143 -3.48 -16.48 2.62
N GLY A 144 -3.76 -15.50 1.75
CA GLY A 144 -2.81 -14.47 1.35
C GLY A 144 -2.61 -13.39 2.42
N TYR A 145 -1.59 -12.57 2.22
CA TYR A 145 -1.13 -11.56 3.19
C TYR A 145 -1.35 -10.14 2.68
N LEU A 146 -1.89 -9.28 3.52
CA LEU A 146 -1.89 -7.83 3.32
C LEU A 146 -0.79 -7.20 4.21
N LEU A 147 0.16 -6.54 3.57
CA LEU A 147 1.16 -5.70 4.22
C LEU A 147 0.71 -4.26 4.08
N LEU A 148 0.43 -3.60 5.20
CA LEU A 148 -0.13 -2.26 5.20
C LEU A 148 0.76 -1.30 5.98
N SER A 149 1.03 -0.12 5.40
CA SER A 149 1.70 0.98 6.09
C SER A 149 0.93 2.28 5.87
N VAL A 150 0.44 2.87 6.96
CA VAL A 150 -0.37 4.09 6.92
C VAL A 150 0.08 5.10 7.97
N PHE A 151 -0.21 6.38 7.76
CA PHE A 151 0.07 7.41 8.77
C PHE A 151 -0.69 7.12 10.07
N SER A 152 0.04 7.17 11.19
CA SER A 152 -0.55 7.14 12.53
C SER A 152 -0.95 8.55 12.99
N THR A 153 -1.72 8.63 14.06
CA THR A 153 -2.05 9.90 14.72
C THR A 153 -0.84 10.58 15.36
N ALA A 154 0.31 9.90 15.45
CA ALA A 154 1.57 10.48 15.88
C ALA A 154 2.29 11.28 14.77
N PHE A 155 1.84 11.20 13.51
CA PHE A 155 2.43 11.95 12.39
C PHE A 155 2.19 13.46 12.57
N ARG A 156 3.25 14.25 12.73
CA ARG A 156 3.22 15.67 13.05
C ARG A 156 3.92 16.58 12.03
N VAL A 157 4.28 16.06 10.86
CA VAL A 157 4.98 16.84 9.82
C VAL A 157 4.21 18.11 9.41
N TYR A 158 2.89 18.09 9.55
CA TYR A 158 2.03 19.24 9.21
C TYR A 158 1.51 19.99 10.48
N GLY A 159 2.20 19.84 11.61
CA GLY A 159 1.81 20.40 12.90
C GLY A 159 0.82 19.51 13.69
N PRO A 160 0.30 20.02 14.84
CA PRO A 160 -0.68 19.31 15.63
C PRO A 160 -1.93 18.97 14.81
N GLN A 161 -2.40 17.74 14.90
CA GLN A 161 -3.56 17.27 14.16
C GLN A 161 -4.81 17.34 15.05
N GLU A 162 -5.63 18.36 14.84
CA GLU A 162 -6.94 18.48 15.49
C GLU A 162 -7.97 17.51 14.87
N ARG A 163 -7.72 17.06 13.63
CA ARG A 163 -8.62 16.20 12.87
C ARG A 163 -7.88 14.96 12.39
N ARG A 164 -8.62 13.86 12.22
CA ARG A 164 -8.12 12.59 11.67
C ARG A 164 -7.78 12.65 10.18
N TRP A 165 -7.99 13.77 9.52
CA TRP A 165 -7.68 13.99 8.12
C TRP A 165 -7.18 15.42 7.90
N HIS A 166 -6.34 15.58 6.89
CA HIS A 166 -5.75 16.85 6.52
C HIS A 166 -5.69 17.01 5.01
N LEU A 167 -5.99 18.21 4.51
CA LEU A 167 -5.78 18.59 3.11
C LEU A 167 -4.62 19.58 3.08
N ALA A 168 -3.41 19.10 2.81
CA ALA A 168 -2.23 19.93 2.71
C ALA A 168 -1.68 19.90 1.28
N HIS A 169 -1.37 21.06 0.73
CA HIS A 169 -0.80 21.22 -0.61
C HIS A 169 -1.61 20.52 -1.71
N GLY A 170 -2.94 20.40 -1.53
CA GLY A 170 -3.83 19.71 -2.47
C GLY A 170 -3.91 18.19 -2.29
N ALA A 171 -3.22 17.60 -1.34
CA ALA A 171 -3.34 16.17 -1.07
C ALA A 171 -4.13 15.88 0.21
N TYR A 172 -5.14 15.02 0.06
CA TYR A 172 -5.86 14.45 1.19
C TYR A 172 -4.99 13.43 1.89
N ARG A 173 -4.93 13.51 3.23
CA ARG A 173 -4.22 12.58 4.09
C ARG A 173 -5.09 12.24 5.29
N ARG A 174 -5.06 10.98 5.68
CA ARG A 174 -5.73 10.50 6.89
C ARG A 174 -4.72 9.88 7.84
N PHE A 175 -4.98 10.07 9.14
CA PHE A 175 -4.18 9.56 10.24
C PHE A 175 -5.03 8.54 11.00
N PHE A 176 -4.52 7.34 11.12
CA PHE A 176 -5.24 6.19 11.65
C PHE A 176 -4.96 5.98 13.14
N THR A 177 -5.97 5.45 13.84
CA THR A 177 -5.78 4.77 15.12
C THR A 177 -5.84 3.25 14.92
N PRO A 178 -5.36 2.46 15.90
CA PRO A 178 -5.52 1.00 15.86
C PRO A 178 -6.97 0.56 15.69
N GLU A 179 -7.89 1.21 16.43
CA GLU A 179 -9.32 0.87 16.40
C GLU A 179 -9.95 1.10 15.02
N GLU A 180 -9.49 2.14 14.30
CA GLU A 180 -9.94 2.38 12.92
C GLU A 180 -9.42 1.31 11.95
N LEU A 181 -8.20 0.81 12.16
CA LEU A 181 -7.65 -0.29 11.36
C LEU A 181 -8.36 -1.61 11.66
N HIS A 182 -8.58 -1.92 12.94
CA HIS A 182 -9.37 -3.07 13.36
C HIS A 182 -10.79 -3.01 12.80
N GLY A 183 -11.49 -1.88 12.97
CA GLY A 183 -12.85 -1.70 12.43
C GLY A 183 -12.93 -1.82 10.91
N LEU A 184 -11.83 -1.58 10.17
CA LEU A 184 -11.79 -1.75 8.72
C LEU A 184 -11.53 -3.20 8.31
N PHE A 185 -10.69 -3.95 9.05
CA PHE A 185 -10.13 -5.22 8.56
C PHE A 185 -10.52 -6.47 9.35
N ASP A 186 -10.89 -6.41 10.65
CA ASP A 186 -11.14 -7.60 11.50
C ASP A 186 -12.20 -8.57 10.95
N ARG A 187 -13.13 -8.07 10.15
CA ARG A 187 -14.17 -8.92 9.55
C ARG A 187 -13.59 -9.95 8.57
N ASP A 188 -12.53 -9.58 7.85
CA ASP A 188 -12.03 -10.35 6.71
C ASP A 188 -10.57 -10.76 6.86
N PHE A 189 -9.89 -10.27 7.90
CA PHE A 189 -8.46 -10.48 8.14
C PHE A 189 -8.16 -10.76 9.61
N GLU A 190 -7.14 -11.56 9.84
CA GLU A 190 -6.47 -11.74 11.11
C GLU A 190 -5.24 -10.82 11.16
N PHE A 191 -5.12 -10.00 12.20
CA PHE A 191 -3.91 -9.22 12.46
C PHE A 191 -2.84 -10.11 13.06
N LEU A 192 -1.75 -10.34 12.33
CA LEU A 192 -0.58 -11.05 12.83
C LEU A 192 0.40 -10.11 13.51
N ARG A 193 0.45 -8.85 13.04
CA ARG A 193 1.25 -7.76 13.60
C ARG A 193 0.56 -6.43 13.39
N LEU A 194 0.71 -5.53 14.37
CA LEU A 194 0.37 -4.12 14.26
C LEU A 194 1.36 -3.34 15.12
N GLU A 195 2.27 -2.60 14.49
CA GLU A 195 3.36 -1.89 15.15
C GLU A 195 3.35 -0.42 14.76
N GLU A 196 3.57 0.47 15.73
CA GLU A 196 3.69 1.90 15.45
C GLU A 196 5.17 2.29 15.39
N GLU A 197 5.61 2.75 14.21
CA GLU A 197 6.89 3.43 14.05
C GLU A 197 6.73 4.90 14.37
N ARG A 198 7.64 5.43 15.21
CA ARG A 198 7.77 6.86 15.49
C ARG A 198 9.21 7.29 15.26
N ASP A 199 9.40 8.21 14.34
CA ASP A 199 10.68 8.85 14.06
C ASP A 199 10.51 10.36 14.07
N GLY A 200 10.79 10.99 15.21
CA GLY A 200 10.59 12.41 15.43
C GLY A 200 9.14 12.85 15.19
N VAL A 201 8.91 13.55 14.06
CA VAL A 201 7.57 14.01 13.66
C VAL A 201 6.81 13.05 12.78
N ARG A 202 7.42 11.93 12.39
CA ARG A 202 6.79 10.91 11.54
C ARG A 202 6.20 9.82 12.41
N GLY A 203 5.01 9.37 12.05
CA GLY A 203 4.34 8.25 12.70
C GLY A 203 3.63 7.40 11.67
N PHE A 204 3.90 6.08 11.69
CA PHE A 204 3.27 5.11 10.81
C PHE A 204 2.77 3.91 11.61
N TRP A 205 1.62 3.38 11.22
CA TRP A 205 1.23 2.02 11.55
C TRP A 205 1.72 1.09 10.46
N HIS A 206 2.36 0.00 10.87
CA HIS A 206 2.75 -1.11 10.01
C HIS A 206 2.00 -2.34 10.47
N ALA A 207 1.23 -2.93 9.56
CA ALA A 207 0.45 -4.12 9.86
C ALA A 207 0.80 -5.26 8.89
N LEU A 208 0.81 -6.47 9.43
CA LEU A 208 0.78 -7.71 8.69
C LEU A 208 -0.55 -8.40 9.00
N LEU A 209 -1.38 -8.57 7.99
CA LEU A 209 -2.69 -9.21 8.10
C LEU A 209 -2.72 -10.45 7.20
N ARG A 210 -3.43 -11.49 7.66
CA ARG A 210 -3.67 -12.70 6.88
C ARG A 210 -5.15 -12.81 6.56
N ARG A 211 -5.47 -13.09 5.31
CA ARG A 211 -6.84 -13.44 4.91
C ARG A 211 -7.11 -14.89 5.31
N PRO A 212 -8.09 -15.19 6.20
CA PRO A 212 -8.36 -16.57 6.58
C PRO A 212 -8.96 -17.36 5.42
N LEU A 213 -8.81 -18.68 5.46
CA LEU A 213 -9.53 -19.57 4.57
C LEU A 213 -11.01 -19.50 4.89
N VAL A 214 -11.83 -19.08 3.94
CA VAL A 214 -13.29 -19.12 4.11
C VAL A 214 -13.71 -20.58 4.14
N ARG A 215 -14.10 -21.11 5.30
CA ARG A 215 -14.74 -22.42 5.40
C ARG A 215 -16.13 -22.31 4.76
N LEU A 216 -16.33 -22.99 3.64
CA LEU A 216 -17.67 -23.21 3.08
C LEU A 216 -18.45 -24.02 4.12
N GLY A 217 -19.42 -23.39 4.82
CA GLY A 217 -20.32 -24.08 5.73
C GLY A 217 -20.24 -23.64 7.19
N SER A 218 -20.74 -22.46 7.49
CA SER A 218 -21.47 -22.16 8.72
C SER A 218 -22.60 -21.19 8.37
N GLN A 219 -23.59 -21.70 7.64
CA GLN A 219 -24.95 -21.18 7.78
C GLN A 219 -25.46 -21.77 9.09
N ALA A 220 -25.56 -20.96 10.14
CA ALA A 220 -26.42 -21.17 11.27
C ALA A 220 -27.56 -20.16 11.19
#